data_c768ef3002f4fb590ace7a9b08b3bdb4
#
_entry.id   c768ef3002f4fb590ace7a9b08b3bdb4
#
_cell.length_a   1.000
_cell.length_b   1.000
_cell.length_c   1.000
_cell.angle_alpha   90.00
_cell.angle_beta   90.00
_cell.angle_gamma   90.00
#
_symmetry.space_group_name_H-M   'P 1'
#
loop_
_entity.id
_entity.type
_entity.pdbx_description
1 polymer ?
#
loop_
_entity_poly.entity_id
_entity_poly.type
_entity_poly.pdbx_seq_one_letter_code
_entity_poly.pdbx_strand_id
1 'polypeptide(L)'
;MVFSSLSFLFCFFPAFLLVYYLTPSRPAGARNAVLLVGSSVFYIIGLDGQWAYFALLAASVLVNYGLGLAIVRDKPRAKLWLILGICYNFLWLFLFKYLNFVLTGVNGALGLVSGGKAAIPLLRWALPVGISFYTFSAVSYLMDVYRGTVAPERSLLTFGTYLTMFPKLVSGPIASYTELQPEFGARNVSLRQAVDGLKLFLFGMALKVLLANQLGGLWSDVTTIGFESLSTPLAWMAAFAYSFQLYFDFWGYSLMAIGIGRMLGFHIPENFRCPYLALSMTEFWRRWHITLGTWFREYLYIPLGGSRCSRRRMIFNLLVVWLATGLWHGAHLNFLLWGLGLFAVLVVEKLWLKKYLDRWPILGHLYMLVLIPVSWAVFSVSDFGQLGAYFGRLFPLFSRTAAAYPLDFLKYGKTYGVFLILGLLCSTSLPAYLYRRLKGTWVGAIILAVLFWLCLYCLSKGMNDPFMYFRF
;
A
#
# COMPACT_ATOMS: atom_id res chain seq x y z
N MET A 1 11.83 -10.64 2.02
CA MET A 1 12.05 -10.91 0.57
C MET A 1 11.06 -10.07 -0.24
N VAL A 2 11.47 -9.49 -1.39
CA VAL A 2 10.62 -8.66 -2.27
C VAL A 2 10.38 -9.42 -3.56
N PHE A 3 9.22 -9.24 -4.21
CA PHE A 3 8.87 -9.97 -5.44
C PHE A 3 9.78 -9.66 -6.64
N SER A 4 10.41 -8.49 -6.67
CA SER A 4 11.40 -8.09 -7.65
C SER A 4 12.82 -8.57 -7.35
N SER A 5 13.11 -9.21 -6.21
CA SER A 5 14.46 -9.69 -5.91
C SER A 5 14.86 -10.90 -6.74
N LEU A 6 16.15 -11.01 -7.11
CA LEU A 6 16.68 -12.14 -7.87
C LEU A 6 16.48 -13.47 -7.12
N SER A 7 16.61 -13.46 -5.78
CA SER A 7 16.36 -14.65 -4.94
C SER A 7 14.91 -15.12 -5.03
N PHE A 8 13.95 -14.17 -5.09
CA PHE A 8 12.54 -14.51 -5.30
C PHE A 8 12.33 -15.09 -6.70
N LEU A 9 12.81 -14.40 -7.74
CA LEU A 9 12.55 -14.74 -9.15
C LEU A 9 13.14 -16.07 -9.58
N PHE A 10 14.36 -16.40 -9.12
CA PHE A 10 15.11 -17.56 -9.61
C PHE A 10 15.22 -18.72 -8.62
N CYS A 11 15.01 -18.48 -7.33
CA CYS A 11 15.10 -19.55 -6.32
C CYS A 11 13.73 -19.87 -5.72
N PHE A 12 13.15 -18.94 -4.97
CA PHE A 12 11.93 -19.23 -4.20
C PHE A 12 10.71 -19.49 -5.11
N PHE A 13 10.40 -18.58 -6.02
CA PHE A 13 9.15 -18.62 -6.76
C PHE A 13 9.05 -19.81 -7.74
N PRO A 14 10.09 -20.13 -8.54
CA PRO A 14 10.05 -21.32 -9.39
C PRO A 14 9.95 -22.63 -8.58
N ALA A 15 10.73 -22.78 -7.50
CA ALA A 15 10.67 -23.94 -6.64
C ALA A 15 9.28 -24.10 -5.98
N PHE A 16 8.72 -22.99 -5.48
CA PHE A 16 7.37 -22.99 -4.90
C PHE A 16 6.30 -23.37 -5.93
N LEU A 17 6.34 -22.78 -7.14
CA LEU A 17 5.38 -23.09 -8.20
C LEU A 17 5.47 -24.55 -8.65
N LEU A 18 6.70 -25.09 -8.75
CA LEU A 18 6.90 -26.51 -9.09
C LEU A 18 6.20 -27.41 -8.06
N VAL A 19 6.45 -27.22 -6.77
CA VAL A 19 5.81 -28.00 -5.71
C VAL A 19 4.29 -27.80 -5.73
N TYR A 20 3.83 -26.56 -5.92
CA TYR A 20 2.40 -26.24 -5.95
C TYR A 20 1.66 -26.93 -7.10
N TYR A 21 2.23 -26.94 -8.30
CA TYR A 21 1.59 -27.57 -9.47
C TYR A 21 1.73 -29.08 -9.49
N LEU A 22 2.78 -29.66 -8.90
CA LEU A 22 2.90 -31.10 -8.68
C LEU A 22 1.91 -31.62 -7.62
N THR A 23 1.43 -30.74 -6.73
CA THR A 23 0.46 -31.11 -5.72
C THR A 23 -0.93 -31.26 -6.33
N PRO A 24 -1.64 -32.40 -6.11
CA PRO A 24 -2.98 -32.61 -6.60
C PRO A 24 -3.95 -31.48 -6.21
N SER A 25 -4.86 -31.13 -7.11
CA SER A 25 -5.89 -30.11 -6.83
C SER A 25 -6.97 -30.62 -5.86
N ARG A 26 -7.07 -31.93 -5.67
CA ARG A 26 -7.98 -32.57 -4.73
C ARG A 26 -7.22 -33.61 -3.90
N PRO A 27 -7.41 -33.62 -2.56
CA PRO A 27 -8.21 -32.66 -1.78
C PRO A 27 -7.57 -31.25 -1.76
N ALA A 28 -8.41 -30.20 -1.74
CA ALA A 28 -7.94 -28.80 -1.75
C ALA A 28 -6.99 -28.47 -0.58
N GLY A 29 -7.10 -29.19 0.54
CA GLY A 29 -6.21 -29.07 1.69
C GLY A 29 -4.73 -29.25 1.36
N ALA A 30 -4.37 -30.11 0.41
CA ALA A 30 -2.97 -30.31 0.02
C ALA A 30 -2.34 -29.04 -0.57
N ARG A 31 -3.03 -28.37 -1.49
CA ARG A 31 -2.55 -27.09 -2.05
C ARG A 31 -2.58 -25.93 -1.04
N ASN A 32 -3.54 -25.95 -0.10
CA ASN A 32 -3.56 -24.99 1.00
C ASN A 32 -2.35 -25.20 1.92
N ALA A 33 -1.98 -26.46 2.22
CA ALA A 33 -0.78 -26.77 3.01
C ALA A 33 0.51 -26.31 2.32
N VAL A 34 0.65 -26.58 1.02
CA VAL A 34 1.81 -26.09 0.25
C VAL A 34 1.88 -24.56 0.26
N LEU A 35 0.73 -23.88 0.11
CA LEU A 35 0.68 -22.41 0.15
C LEU A 35 0.99 -21.86 1.54
N LEU A 36 0.50 -22.50 2.62
CA LEU A 36 0.82 -22.13 3.99
C LEU A 36 2.33 -22.28 4.29
N VAL A 37 2.91 -23.43 3.93
CA VAL A 37 4.34 -23.70 4.12
C VAL A 37 5.17 -22.74 3.28
N GLY A 38 4.86 -22.57 1.99
CA GLY A 38 5.56 -21.62 1.12
C GLY A 38 5.48 -20.18 1.62
N SER A 39 4.31 -19.75 2.13
CA SER A 39 4.15 -18.42 2.74
C SER A 39 4.96 -18.27 4.02
N SER A 40 5.03 -19.31 4.84
CA SER A 40 5.87 -19.32 6.05
C SER A 40 7.36 -19.22 5.70
N VAL A 41 7.83 -19.99 4.72
CA VAL A 41 9.22 -19.90 4.22
C VAL A 41 9.52 -18.50 3.66
N PHE A 42 8.63 -17.96 2.82
CA PHE A 42 8.76 -16.59 2.30
C PHE A 42 8.88 -15.55 3.41
N TYR A 43 8.05 -15.66 4.45
CA TYR A 43 8.05 -14.75 5.58
C TYR A 43 9.33 -14.88 6.41
N ILE A 44 9.74 -16.10 6.76
CA ILE A 44 10.95 -16.39 7.54
C ILE A 44 12.20 -15.84 6.85
N ILE A 45 12.36 -16.08 5.55
CA ILE A 45 13.49 -15.51 4.77
C ILE A 45 13.46 -13.98 4.81
N GLY A 46 12.27 -13.37 4.89
CA GLY A 46 12.12 -11.91 4.98
C GLY A 46 12.36 -11.33 6.37
N LEU A 47 12.48 -12.13 7.41
CA LEU A 47 12.66 -11.69 8.80
C LEU A 47 14.11 -11.43 9.22
N ASP A 48 15.07 -11.80 8.39
CA ASP A 48 16.51 -11.60 8.68
C ASP A 48 16.92 -12.08 10.10
N GLY A 49 16.48 -13.29 10.46
CA GLY A 49 16.78 -13.94 11.76
C GLY A 49 15.86 -13.55 12.94
N GLN A 50 14.91 -12.68 12.76
CA GLN A 50 13.99 -12.25 13.84
C GLN A 50 12.79 -13.21 14.03
N TRP A 51 13.05 -14.43 14.47
CA TRP A 51 12.06 -15.51 14.63
C TRP A 51 10.84 -15.16 15.49
N ALA A 52 11.00 -14.23 16.44
CA ALA A 52 9.90 -13.77 17.29
C ALA A 52 8.71 -13.22 16.47
N TYR A 53 8.96 -12.62 15.31
CA TYR A 53 7.89 -12.08 14.46
C TYR A 53 7.13 -13.19 13.72
N PHE A 54 7.79 -14.31 13.42
CA PHE A 54 7.07 -15.48 12.91
C PHE A 54 6.17 -16.09 13.99
N ALA A 55 6.65 -16.18 15.23
CA ALA A 55 5.85 -16.64 16.36
C ALA A 55 4.64 -15.70 16.60
N LEU A 56 4.82 -14.38 16.47
CA LEU A 56 3.73 -13.40 16.56
C LEU A 56 2.67 -13.62 15.46
N LEU A 57 3.10 -13.83 14.22
CA LEU A 57 2.19 -14.14 13.11
C LEU A 57 1.43 -15.46 13.36
N ALA A 58 2.13 -16.51 13.80
CA ALA A 58 1.51 -17.79 14.13
C ALA A 58 0.50 -17.65 15.30
N ALA A 59 0.87 -16.92 16.36
CA ALA A 59 -0.05 -16.60 17.45
C ALA A 59 -1.27 -15.81 16.97
N SER A 60 -1.08 -14.85 16.04
CA SER A 60 -2.19 -14.10 15.44
C SER A 60 -3.14 -15.00 14.65
N VAL A 61 -2.63 -16.00 13.92
CA VAL A 61 -3.46 -17.04 13.27
C VAL A 61 -4.28 -17.79 14.29
N LEU A 62 -3.65 -18.34 15.34
CA LEU A 62 -4.33 -19.16 16.33
C LEU A 62 -5.40 -18.39 17.12
N VAL A 63 -5.07 -17.19 17.57
CA VAL A 63 -5.98 -16.35 18.36
C VAL A 63 -7.18 -15.94 17.52
N ASN A 64 -6.99 -15.42 16.31
CA ASN A 64 -8.10 -14.96 15.46
C ASN A 64 -8.97 -16.13 14.97
N TYR A 65 -8.37 -17.30 14.71
CA TYR A 65 -9.13 -18.52 14.42
C TYR A 65 -10.04 -18.90 15.60
N GLY A 66 -9.48 -18.98 16.82
CA GLY A 66 -10.23 -19.31 18.02
C GLY A 66 -11.35 -18.30 18.33
N LEU A 67 -11.07 -17.00 18.17
CA LEU A 67 -12.06 -15.94 18.36
C LEU A 67 -13.18 -16.01 17.32
N GLY A 68 -12.87 -16.30 16.05
CA GLY A 68 -13.87 -16.51 15.01
C GLY A 68 -14.85 -17.64 15.36
N LEU A 69 -14.34 -18.75 15.88
CA LEU A 69 -15.20 -19.84 16.37
C LEU A 69 -16.00 -19.44 17.62
N ALA A 70 -15.39 -18.72 18.57
CA ALA A 70 -16.04 -18.29 19.79
C ALA A 70 -17.21 -17.33 19.54
N ILE A 71 -17.09 -16.42 18.58
CA ILE A 71 -18.17 -15.48 18.18
C ILE A 71 -19.47 -16.22 17.83
N VAL A 72 -19.38 -17.37 17.14
CA VAL A 72 -20.57 -18.10 16.72
C VAL A 72 -21.02 -19.12 17.77
N ARG A 73 -20.07 -19.72 18.51
CA ARG A 73 -20.39 -20.75 19.52
C ARG A 73 -21.04 -20.14 20.76
N ASP A 74 -20.60 -18.96 21.19
CA ASP A 74 -21.10 -18.25 22.38
C ASP A 74 -21.82 -16.96 21.96
N LYS A 75 -22.99 -17.12 21.33
CA LYS A 75 -23.82 -16.00 20.84
C LYS A 75 -24.11 -14.92 21.88
N PRO A 76 -24.41 -15.23 23.15
CA PRO A 76 -24.63 -14.20 24.17
C PRO A 76 -23.43 -13.27 24.38
N ARG A 77 -22.21 -13.79 24.21
CA ARG A 77 -20.95 -13.04 24.37
C ARG A 77 -20.26 -12.71 23.03
N ALA A 78 -20.91 -12.88 21.91
CA ALA A 78 -20.32 -12.66 20.59
C ALA A 78 -19.67 -11.27 20.43
N LYS A 79 -20.34 -10.22 20.96
CA LYS A 79 -19.80 -8.85 20.98
C LYS A 79 -18.52 -8.74 21.83
N LEU A 80 -18.44 -9.43 22.95
CA LEU A 80 -17.24 -9.45 23.80
C LEU A 80 -16.07 -10.09 23.04
N TRP A 81 -16.28 -11.25 22.41
CA TRP A 81 -15.27 -11.93 21.62
C TRP A 81 -14.76 -11.07 20.44
N LEU A 82 -15.67 -10.36 19.78
CA LEU A 82 -15.30 -9.40 18.74
C LEU A 82 -14.42 -8.26 19.31
N ILE A 83 -14.83 -7.64 20.41
CA ILE A 83 -14.07 -6.54 21.05
C ILE A 83 -12.67 -7.03 21.45
N LEU A 84 -12.58 -8.21 22.10
CA LEU A 84 -11.28 -8.80 22.47
C LEU A 84 -10.39 -9.04 21.25
N GLY A 85 -10.97 -9.50 20.14
CA GLY A 85 -10.23 -9.69 18.90
C GLY A 85 -9.73 -8.38 18.28
N ILE A 86 -10.57 -7.36 18.27
CA ILE A 86 -10.18 -6.02 17.80
C ILE A 86 -9.06 -5.46 18.68
N CYS A 87 -9.23 -5.51 20.01
CA CYS A 87 -8.22 -5.04 20.98
C CYS A 87 -6.90 -5.81 20.82
N TYR A 88 -6.92 -7.14 20.71
CA TYR A 88 -5.74 -7.96 20.50
C TYR A 88 -4.95 -7.55 19.25
N ASN A 89 -5.64 -7.42 18.11
CA ASN A 89 -4.99 -7.08 16.84
C ASN A 89 -4.42 -5.66 16.84
N PHE A 90 -5.18 -4.67 17.36
CA PHE A 90 -4.70 -3.29 17.42
C PHE A 90 -3.68 -3.05 18.55
N LEU A 91 -3.68 -3.86 19.64
CA LEU A 91 -2.65 -3.79 20.67
C LEU A 91 -1.25 -4.06 20.08
N TRP A 92 -1.09 -5.16 19.32
CA TRP A 92 0.19 -5.46 18.69
C TRP A 92 0.60 -4.39 17.69
N LEU A 93 -0.34 -3.90 16.88
CA LEU A 93 -0.08 -2.80 15.96
C LEU A 93 0.36 -1.54 16.72
N PHE A 94 -0.28 -1.22 17.85
CA PHE A 94 0.10 -0.09 18.70
C PHE A 94 1.49 -0.26 19.29
N LEU A 95 1.80 -1.41 19.87
CA LEU A 95 3.09 -1.65 20.51
C LEU A 95 4.26 -1.52 19.52
N PHE A 96 4.14 -2.08 18.33
CA PHE A 96 5.24 -2.05 17.35
C PHE A 96 5.30 -0.76 16.53
N LYS A 97 4.19 -0.13 16.24
CA LYS A 97 4.17 1.03 15.35
C LYS A 97 4.08 2.38 16.06
N TYR A 98 3.32 2.47 17.16
CA TYR A 98 2.98 3.75 17.76
C TYR A 98 3.59 4.00 19.13
N LEU A 99 4.03 2.97 19.85
CA LEU A 99 4.51 3.13 21.22
C LEU A 99 5.68 4.11 21.30
N ASN A 100 6.69 3.97 20.42
CA ASN A 100 7.82 4.91 20.40
C ASN A 100 7.42 6.35 20.04
N PHE A 101 6.41 6.53 19.18
CA PHE A 101 5.87 7.85 18.87
C PHE A 101 5.24 8.51 20.11
N VAL A 102 4.45 7.74 20.87
CA VAL A 102 3.86 8.23 22.13
C VAL A 102 4.95 8.51 23.15
N LEU A 103 5.92 7.60 23.33
CA LEU A 103 7.05 7.80 24.25
C LEU A 103 7.88 9.01 23.91
N THR A 104 8.11 9.29 22.60
CA THR A 104 8.81 10.51 22.16
C THR A 104 8.02 11.78 22.55
N GLY A 105 6.69 11.77 22.39
CA GLY A 105 5.85 12.88 22.84
C GLY A 105 5.87 13.08 24.35
N VAL A 106 5.80 11.97 25.12
CA VAL A 106 5.89 11.98 26.59
C VAL A 106 7.28 12.49 27.03
N ASN A 107 8.35 12.02 26.38
CA ASN A 107 9.71 12.49 26.68
C ASN A 107 9.88 13.99 26.40
N GLY A 108 9.27 14.49 25.33
CA GLY A 108 9.24 15.93 25.06
C GLY A 108 8.58 16.72 26.19
N ALA A 109 7.43 16.27 26.70
CA ALA A 109 6.75 16.89 27.82
C ALA A 109 7.54 16.77 29.14
N LEU A 110 8.10 15.59 29.43
CA LEU A 110 8.96 15.38 30.60
C LEU A 110 10.22 16.26 30.57
N GLY A 111 10.81 16.43 29.38
CA GLY A 111 11.98 17.30 29.19
C GLY A 111 11.69 18.77 29.54
N LEU A 112 10.48 19.26 29.20
CA LEU A 112 10.04 20.62 29.59
C LEU A 112 9.89 20.77 31.09
N VAL A 113 9.40 19.75 31.82
CA VAL A 113 9.15 19.78 33.26
C VAL A 113 10.43 19.50 34.05
N SER A 114 11.27 18.57 33.61
CA SER A 114 12.44 18.08 34.36
C SER A 114 13.76 18.78 33.98
N GLY A 115 13.72 19.76 33.05
CA GLY A 115 14.94 20.39 32.53
C GLY A 115 15.83 19.40 31.76
N GLY A 116 15.26 18.41 31.11
CA GLY A 116 15.96 17.41 30.30
C GLY A 116 16.56 16.22 31.07
N LYS A 117 16.32 16.14 32.41
CA LYS A 117 16.90 15.07 33.26
C LYS A 117 16.18 13.74 33.26
N ALA A 118 14.93 13.69 32.84
CA ALA A 118 14.13 12.46 32.80
C ALA A 118 13.73 12.11 31.36
N ALA A 119 14.05 10.90 30.93
CA ALA A 119 13.60 10.34 29.66
C ALA A 119 13.32 8.84 29.80
N ILE A 120 12.20 8.40 29.22
CA ILE A 120 11.83 7.00 29.12
C ILE A 120 12.58 6.40 27.91
N PRO A 121 13.29 5.26 28.07
CA PRO A 121 14.00 4.65 26.96
C PRO A 121 13.05 4.22 25.85
N LEU A 122 13.41 4.50 24.58
CA LEU A 122 12.66 4.05 23.40
C LEU A 122 12.97 2.58 23.13
N LEU A 123 11.96 1.84 22.69
CA LEU A 123 12.11 0.43 22.32
C LEU A 123 12.80 0.32 20.95
N ARG A 124 13.78 -0.58 20.85
CA ARG A 124 14.49 -0.86 19.59
C ARG A 124 13.88 -2.03 18.82
N TRP A 125 12.55 -2.10 18.78
CA TRP A 125 11.85 -3.13 18.05
C TRP A 125 11.63 -2.73 16.60
N ALA A 126 12.04 -3.58 15.66
CA ALA A 126 11.69 -3.38 14.27
C ALA A 126 10.21 -3.67 14.06
N LEU A 127 9.58 -2.98 13.10
CA LEU A 127 8.18 -3.23 12.74
C LEU A 127 8.07 -4.61 12.07
N PRO A 128 7.24 -5.56 12.57
CA PRO A 128 7.04 -6.84 11.93
C PRO A 128 6.47 -6.67 10.52
N VAL A 129 7.10 -7.31 9.54
CA VAL A 129 6.69 -7.21 8.14
C VAL A 129 5.23 -7.62 7.97
N GLY A 130 4.43 -6.78 7.33
CA GLY A 130 3.02 -7.06 7.04
C GLY A 130 2.05 -6.93 8.22
N ILE A 131 2.48 -6.51 9.43
CA ILE A 131 1.61 -6.44 10.61
C ILE A 131 0.34 -5.62 10.35
N SER A 132 0.41 -4.51 9.63
CA SER A 132 -0.76 -3.69 9.29
C SER A 132 -1.74 -4.44 8.38
N PHE A 133 -1.23 -5.22 7.43
CA PHE A 133 -2.04 -5.94 6.44
C PHE A 133 -2.73 -7.18 7.04
N TYR A 134 -2.00 -8.00 7.81
CA TYR A 134 -2.64 -9.15 8.43
C TYR A 134 -3.56 -8.76 9.59
N THR A 135 -3.28 -7.65 10.31
CA THR A 135 -4.21 -7.07 11.28
C THR A 135 -5.53 -6.70 10.63
N PHE A 136 -5.50 -5.99 9.50
CA PHE A 136 -6.71 -5.62 8.77
C PHE A 136 -7.46 -6.83 8.23
N SER A 137 -6.74 -7.84 7.73
CA SER A 137 -7.33 -9.11 7.28
C SER A 137 -8.01 -9.87 8.43
N ALA A 138 -7.38 -9.92 9.62
CA ALA A 138 -7.93 -10.57 10.80
C ALA A 138 -9.17 -9.84 11.34
N VAL A 139 -9.08 -8.51 11.48
CA VAL A 139 -10.21 -7.69 11.97
C VAL A 139 -11.41 -7.77 11.02
N SER A 140 -11.19 -7.69 9.70
CA SER A 140 -12.29 -7.85 8.73
C SER A 140 -12.96 -9.21 8.85
N TYR A 141 -12.17 -10.30 8.98
CA TYR A 141 -12.73 -11.64 9.20
C TYR A 141 -13.60 -11.72 10.46
N LEU A 142 -13.11 -11.23 11.61
CA LEU A 142 -13.89 -11.27 12.86
C LEU A 142 -15.17 -10.45 12.76
N MET A 143 -15.13 -9.28 12.12
CA MET A 143 -16.31 -8.45 11.90
C MET A 143 -17.31 -9.11 10.95
N ASP A 144 -16.85 -9.75 9.89
CA ASP A 144 -17.70 -10.45 8.91
C ASP A 144 -18.36 -11.68 9.53
N VAL A 145 -17.64 -12.44 10.38
CA VAL A 145 -18.21 -13.54 11.16
C VAL A 145 -19.25 -13.03 12.15
N TYR A 146 -18.96 -11.94 12.88
CA TYR A 146 -19.91 -11.34 13.82
C TYR A 146 -21.18 -10.83 13.14
N ARG A 147 -21.07 -10.24 11.94
CA ARG A 147 -22.22 -9.78 11.13
C ARG A 147 -23.00 -10.94 10.50
N GLY A 148 -22.45 -12.14 10.50
CA GLY A 148 -23.04 -13.30 9.84
C GLY A 148 -22.91 -13.26 8.30
N THR A 149 -22.04 -12.39 7.74
CA THR A 149 -21.78 -12.32 6.30
C THR A 149 -20.98 -13.50 5.81
N VAL A 150 -20.21 -14.12 6.70
CA VAL A 150 -19.46 -15.36 6.43
C VAL A 150 -19.53 -16.30 7.63
N ALA A 151 -19.57 -17.61 7.36
CA ALA A 151 -19.46 -18.62 8.42
C ALA A 151 -18.01 -18.67 8.95
N PRO A 152 -17.81 -18.96 10.27
CA PRO A 152 -16.47 -19.12 10.79
C PRO A 152 -15.77 -20.28 10.10
N GLU A 153 -14.50 -20.08 9.74
CA GLU A 153 -13.69 -21.13 9.15
C GLU A 153 -13.38 -22.19 10.21
N ARG A 154 -13.63 -23.45 9.86
CA ARG A 154 -13.41 -24.60 10.77
C ARG A 154 -12.06 -25.29 10.57
N SER A 155 -11.40 -25.02 9.45
CA SER A 155 -10.06 -25.55 9.16
C SER A 155 -9.00 -24.53 9.53
N LEU A 156 -8.20 -24.83 10.55
CA LEU A 156 -7.05 -23.99 10.93
C LEU A 156 -6.06 -23.85 9.75
N LEU A 157 -5.92 -24.89 8.92
CA LEU A 157 -5.09 -24.88 7.72
C LEU A 157 -5.59 -23.80 6.74
N THR A 158 -6.89 -23.79 6.46
CA THR A 158 -7.49 -22.82 5.52
C THR A 158 -7.39 -21.39 6.05
N PHE A 159 -7.73 -21.17 7.32
CA PHE A 159 -7.64 -19.87 7.95
C PHE A 159 -6.18 -19.36 8.01
N GLY A 160 -5.25 -20.24 8.40
CA GLY A 160 -3.83 -19.92 8.42
C GLY A 160 -3.32 -19.54 7.02
N THR A 161 -3.70 -20.30 5.99
CA THR A 161 -3.37 -19.98 4.59
C THR A 161 -3.92 -18.62 4.20
N TYR A 162 -5.20 -18.32 4.52
CA TYR A 162 -5.80 -17.02 4.24
C TYR A 162 -5.02 -15.86 4.86
N LEU A 163 -4.68 -15.97 6.15
CA LEU A 163 -4.04 -14.88 6.86
C LEU A 163 -2.59 -14.66 6.43
N THR A 164 -1.86 -15.74 6.09
CA THR A 164 -0.42 -15.71 5.85
C THR A 164 -0.02 -15.76 4.38
N MET A 165 -0.95 -15.95 3.44
CA MET A 165 -0.60 -16.11 2.01
C MET A 165 0.25 -14.94 1.50
N PHE A 166 1.47 -15.27 1.05
CA PHE A 166 2.52 -14.30 0.73
C PHE A 166 2.16 -13.27 -0.35
N PRO A 167 1.29 -13.53 -1.35
CA PRO A 167 0.93 -12.50 -2.31
C PRO A 167 0.24 -11.28 -1.70
N LYS A 168 -0.48 -11.45 -0.58
CA LYS A 168 -1.16 -10.34 0.09
C LYS A 168 -0.56 -9.94 1.43
N LEU A 169 0.27 -10.81 2.05
CA LEU A 169 0.73 -10.65 3.44
C LEU A 169 1.48 -9.35 3.68
N VAL A 170 2.37 -8.96 2.78
CA VAL A 170 3.32 -7.86 3.01
C VAL A 170 2.72 -6.51 2.65
N SER A 171 2.29 -6.34 1.41
CA SER A 171 1.72 -5.08 0.87
C SER A 171 0.82 -5.35 -0.34
N GLY A 172 0.37 -6.58 -0.51
CA GLY A 172 -0.60 -6.93 -1.56
C GLY A 172 -1.97 -6.31 -1.28
N PRO A 173 -2.89 -6.35 -2.24
CA PRO A 173 -4.25 -5.88 -2.04
C PRO A 173 -4.90 -6.56 -0.83
N ILE A 174 -5.59 -5.77 0.01
CA ILE A 174 -6.30 -6.26 1.19
C ILE A 174 -7.57 -6.98 0.71
N ALA A 175 -7.49 -8.31 0.59
CA ALA A 175 -8.63 -9.14 0.22
C ALA A 175 -9.30 -9.70 1.48
N SER A 176 -10.61 -9.55 1.59
CA SER A 176 -11.40 -10.09 2.70
C SER A 176 -11.48 -11.63 2.62
N TYR A 177 -11.78 -12.26 3.77
CA TYR A 177 -12.02 -13.71 3.77
C TYR A 177 -13.24 -14.07 2.92
N THR A 178 -14.28 -13.26 2.96
CA THR A 178 -15.51 -13.43 2.18
C THR A 178 -15.23 -13.47 0.67
N GLU A 179 -14.31 -12.65 0.17
CA GLU A 179 -13.92 -12.63 -1.25
C GLU A 179 -13.14 -13.87 -1.68
N LEU A 180 -12.25 -14.39 -0.82
CA LEU A 180 -11.35 -15.49 -1.17
C LEU A 180 -11.87 -16.87 -0.74
N GLN A 181 -12.88 -16.94 0.15
CA GLN A 181 -13.41 -18.19 0.72
C GLN A 181 -13.75 -19.25 -0.33
N PRO A 182 -14.45 -18.93 -1.43
CA PRO A 182 -14.84 -19.96 -2.43
C PRO A 182 -13.62 -20.65 -3.06
N GLU A 183 -12.49 -19.95 -3.13
CA GLU A 183 -11.30 -20.42 -3.82
C GLU A 183 -10.41 -21.32 -2.92
N PHE A 184 -10.63 -21.35 -1.60
CA PHE A 184 -9.93 -22.29 -0.71
C PHE A 184 -10.45 -23.72 -0.83
N GLY A 185 -11.68 -23.90 -1.31
CA GLY A 185 -12.30 -25.22 -1.46
C GLY A 185 -11.78 -25.99 -2.68
N ALA A 186 -11.98 -25.48 -3.88
CA ALA A 186 -11.57 -26.13 -5.12
C ALA A 186 -10.96 -25.10 -6.09
N ARG A 187 -9.68 -25.31 -6.43
CA ARG A 187 -8.97 -24.46 -7.40
C ARG A 187 -8.46 -25.31 -8.56
N ASN A 188 -8.97 -25.02 -9.75
CA ASN A 188 -8.42 -25.54 -10.98
C ASN A 188 -7.72 -24.40 -11.71
N VAL A 189 -6.40 -24.48 -11.80
CA VAL A 189 -5.58 -23.49 -12.52
C VAL A 189 -5.34 -24.01 -13.92
N SER A 190 -5.94 -23.36 -14.92
CA SER A 190 -5.62 -23.64 -16.32
C SER A 190 -4.27 -23.05 -16.70
N LEU A 191 -3.58 -23.65 -17.66
CA LEU A 191 -2.34 -23.08 -18.22
C LEU A 191 -2.54 -21.65 -18.71
N ARG A 192 -3.69 -21.36 -19.34
CA ARG A 192 -4.03 -20.00 -19.78
C ARG A 192 -4.08 -19.01 -18.62
N GLN A 193 -4.71 -19.40 -17.51
CA GLN A 193 -4.79 -18.56 -16.31
C GLN A 193 -3.42 -18.32 -15.68
N ALA A 194 -2.56 -19.34 -15.64
CA ALA A 194 -1.19 -19.22 -15.17
C ALA A 194 -0.36 -18.29 -16.05
N VAL A 195 -0.44 -18.43 -17.38
CA VAL A 195 0.23 -17.56 -18.36
C VAL A 195 -0.28 -16.11 -18.25
N ASP A 196 -1.59 -15.88 -18.11
CA ASP A 196 -2.15 -14.53 -17.91
C ASP A 196 -1.68 -13.92 -16.58
N GLY A 197 -1.54 -14.73 -15.52
CA GLY A 197 -0.95 -14.31 -14.25
C GLY A 197 0.51 -13.93 -14.38
N LEU A 198 1.32 -14.73 -15.09
CA LEU A 198 2.73 -14.42 -15.35
C LEU A 198 2.90 -13.12 -16.16
N LYS A 199 2.09 -12.91 -17.20
CA LYS A 199 2.12 -11.67 -17.98
C LYS A 199 1.84 -10.44 -17.11
N LEU A 200 0.86 -10.56 -16.21
CA LEU A 200 0.52 -9.48 -15.29
C LEU A 200 1.64 -9.22 -14.28
N PHE A 201 2.28 -10.28 -13.77
CA PHE A 201 3.44 -10.18 -12.90
C PHE A 201 4.60 -9.45 -13.60
N LEU A 202 4.95 -9.84 -14.82
CA LEU A 202 6.03 -9.21 -15.61
C LEU A 202 5.73 -7.73 -15.91
N PHE A 203 4.49 -7.42 -16.26
CA PHE A 203 4.08 -6.03 -16.48
C PHE A 203 4.18 -5.19 -15.20
N GLY A 204 3.73 -5.72 -14.05
CA GLY A 204 3.88 -5.07 -12.74
C GLY A 204 5.35 -4.84 -12.36
N MET A 205 6.21 -5.84 -12.61
CA MET A 205 7.65 -5.74 -12.37
C MET A 205 8.29 -4.65 -13.24
N ALA A 206 7.91 -4.54 -14.52
CA ALA A 206 8.41 -3.49 -15.41
C ALA A 206 8.04 -2.09 -14.90
N LEU A 207 6.80 -1.87 -14.47
CA LEU A 207 6.38 -0.59 -13.89
C LEU A 207 7.20 -0.21 -12.65
N LYS A 208 7.48 -1.18 -11.77
CA LYS A 208 8.26 -0.95 -10.57
C LYS A 208 9.73 -0.70 -10.90
N VAL A 209 10.38 -1.60 -11.61
CA VAL A 209 11.84 -1.58 -11.79
C VAL A 209 12.27 -0.54 -12.82
N LEU A 210 11.58 -0.46 -13.97
CA LEU A 210 12.00 0.40 -15.07
C LEU A 210 11.44 1.82 -14.98
N LEU A 211 10.39 2.06 -14.21
CA LEU A 211 9.78 3.39 -14.12
C LEU A 211 9.83 3.96 -12.71
N ALA A 212 9.28 3.28 -11.71
CA ALA A 212 9.23 3.80 -10.35
C ALA A 212 10.63 4.02 -9.74
N ASN A 213 11.54 3.04 -9.88
CA ASN A 213 12.88 3.15 -9.33
C ASN A 213 13.68 4.30 -10.00
N GLN A 214 13.51 4.54 -11.30
CA GLN A 214 14.18 5.64 -12.01
C GLN A 214 13.65 7.01 -11.54
N LEU A 215 12.34 7.15 -11.40
CA LEU A 215 11.70 8.36 -10.88
C LEU A 215 12.10 8.63 -9.43
N GLY A 216 12.29 7.56 -8.64
CA GLY A 216 12.82 7.64 -7.28
C GLY A 216 14.22 8.22 -7.19
N GLY A 217 15.04 8.03 -8.24
CA GLY A 217 16.36 8.65 -8.35
C GLY A 217 16.28 10.19 -8.31
N LEU A 218 15.36 10.80 -9.07
CA LEU A 218 15.19 12.25 -9.04
C LEU A 218 14.79 12.77 -7.65
N TRP A 219 13.86 12.07 -6.98
CA TRP A 219 13.47 12.44 -5.62
C TRP A 219 14.63 12.32 -4.63
N SER A 220 15.41 11.24 -4.71
CA SER A 220 16.61 11.04 -3.89
C SER A 220 17.66 12.12 -4.11
N ASP A 221 17.94 12.46 -5.36
CA ASP A 221 18.90 13.51 -5.72
C ASP A 221 18.48 14.84 -5.11
N VAL A 222 17.21 15.23 -5.28
CA VAL A 222 16.67 16.50 -4.79
C VAL A 222 16.68 16.57 -3.25
N THR A 223 16.32 15.48 -2.57
CA THR A 223 16.38 15.44 -1.10
C THR A 223 17.80 15.48 -0.56
N THR A 224 18.78 14.94 -1.30
CA THR A 224 20.19 14.97 -0.95
C THR A 224 20.79 16.38 -1.10
N ILE A 225 20.40 17.12 -2.12
CA ILE A 225 20.85 18.51 -2.36
C ILE A 225 20.28 19.46 -1.31
N GLY A 226 19.07 19.19 -0.82
CA GLY A 226 18.32 20.07 0.08
C GLY A 226 17.36 21.00 -0.67
N PHE A 227 16.19 21.18 -0.08
CA PHE A 227 15.09 21.90 -0.74
C PHE A 227 15.33 23.41 -0.89
N GLU A 228 16.16 24.00 -0.02
CA GLU A 228 16.42 25.46 -0.03
C GLU A 228 17.14 25.93 -1.31
N SER A 229 17.87 25.06 -1.99
CA SER A 229 18.70 25.43 -3.16
C SER A 229 17.97 25.30 -4.51
N LEU A 230 16.80 24.64 -4.55
CA LEU A 230 16.12 24.26 -5.78
C LEU A 230 15.52 25.45 -6.54
N SER A 231 15.49 25.34 -7.87
CA SER A 231 14.59 26.15 -8.68
C SER A 231 13.13 25.68 -8.58
N THR A 232 12.17 26.57 -8.80
CA THR A 232 10.73 26.20 -8.83
C THR A 232 10.41 25.10 -9.87
N PRO A 233 10.94 25.14 -11.11
CA PRO A 233 10.72 24.06 -12.06
C PRO A 233 11.26 22.70 -11.56
N LEU A 234 12.45 22.66 -10.94
CA LEU A 234 13.00 21.42 -10.40
C LEU A 234 12.18 20.91 -9.21
N ALA A 235 11.72 21.80 -8.33
CA ALA A 235 10.85 21.42 -7.22
C ALA A 235 9.55 20.75 -7.71
N TRP A 236 8.90 21.30 -8.73
CA TRP A 236 7.72 20.66 -9.35
C TRP A 236 8.05 19.35 -10.07
N MET A 237 9.18 19.29 -10.79
CA MET A 237 9.63 18.03 -11.40
C MET A 237 9.82 16.94 -10.35
N ALA A 238 10.41 17.26 -9.20
CA ALA A 238 10.60 16.33 -8.10
C ALA A 238 9.27 15.89 -7.47
N ALA A 239 8.31 16.82 -7.29
CA ALA A 239 6.97 16.51 -6.78
C ALA A 239 6.20 15.56 -7.71
N PHE A 240 6.29 15.75 -9.02
CA PHE A 240 5.72 14.82 -10.01
C PHE A 240 6.46 13.48 -10.03
N ALA A 241 7.79 13.50 -9.97
CA ALA A 241 8.58 12.28 -9.93
C ALA A 241 8.23 11.41 -8.73
N TYR A 242 8.12 12.00 -7.53
CA TYR A 242 7.69 11.29 -6.33
C TYR A 242 6.26 10.76 -6.44
N SER A 243 5.34 11.55 -7.00
CA SER A 243 3.96 11.14 -7.24
C SER A 243 3.89 9.90 -8.15
N PHE A 244 4.62 9.92 -9.26
CA PHE A 244 4.68 8.79 -10.18
C PHE A 244 5.43 7.60 -9.57
N GLN A 245 6.54 7.84 -8.85
CA GLN A 245 7.26 6.79 -8.13
C GLN A 245 6.33 6.03 -7.20
N LEU A 246 5.61 6.75 -6.32
CA LEU A 246 4.68 6.16 -5.35
C LEU A 246 3.58 5.34 -6.04
N TYR A 247 3.06 5.85 -7.15
CA TYR A 247 2.03 5.17 -7.92
C TYR A 247 2.54 3.89 -8.58
N PHE A 248 3.64 3.98 -9.34
CA PHE A 248 4.13 2.83 -10.09
C PHE A 248 4.81 1.77 -9.22
N ASP A 249 5.43 2.18 -8.10
CA ASP A 249 5.97 1.24 -7.11
C ASP A 249 4.83 0.40 -6.52
N PHE A 250 3.77 1.05 -6.06
CA PHE A 250 2.66 0.35 -5.42
C PHE A 250 1.72 -0.35 -6.42
N TRP A 251 1.43 0.26 -7.55
CA TRP A 251 0.64 -0.39 -8.59
C TRP A 251 1.37 -1.59 -9.19
N GLY A 252 2.66 -1.45 -9.47
CA GLY A 252 3.51 -2.55 -9.94
C GLY A 252 3.53 -3.72 -8.96
N TYR A 253 3.72 -3.44 -7.66
CA TYR A 253 3.66 -4.47 -6.63
C TYR A 253 2.28 -5.14 -6.56
N SER A 254 1.19 -4.36 -6.61
CA SER A 254 -0.17 -4.89 -6.61
C SER A 254 -0.44 -5.80 -7.81
N LEU A 255 0.05 -5.42 -9.01
CA LEU A 255 -0.08 -6.25 -10.22
C LEU A 255 0.73 -7.55 -10.11
N MET A 256 1.94 -7.51 -9.53
CA MET A 256 2.71 -8.72 -9.24
C MET A 256 1.96 -9.64 -8.28
N ALA A 257 1.40 -9.10 -7.20
CA ALA A 257 0.60 -9.86 -6.23
C ALA A 257 -0.65 -10.50 -6.87
N ILE A 258 -1.39 -9.74 -7.69
CA ILE A 258 -2.55 -10.23 -8.43
C ILE A 258 -2.13 -11.29 -9.46
N GLY A 259 -1.00 -11.10 -10.13
CA GLY A 259 -0.44 -12.06 -11.08
C GLY A 259 -0.12 -13.39 -10.40
N ILE A 260 0.57 -13.36 -9.26
CA ILE A 260 0.86 -14.54 -8.44
C ILE A 260 -0.46 -15.19 -7.98
N GLY A 261 -1.40 -14.39 -7.46
CA GLY A 261 -2.72 -14.90 -7.06
C GLY A 261 -3.39 -15.68 -8.19
N ARG A 262 -3.41 -15.13 -9.42
CA ARG A 262 -3.97 -15.82 -10.61
C ARG A 262 -3.24 -17.12 -10.93
N MET A 263 -1.90 -17.15 -10.85
CA MET A 263 -1.13 -18.38 -11.03
C MET A 263 -1.48 -19.45 -9.97
N LEU A 264 -1.89 -19.04 -8.78
CA LEU A 264 -2.31 -19.93 -7.70
C LEU A 264 -3.81 -20.25 -7.70
N GLY A 265 -4.59 -19.65 -8.60
CA GLY A 265 -6.05 -19.85 -8.70
C GLY A 265 -6.86 -18.96 -7.77
N PHE A 266 -6.32 -17.82 -7.34
CA PHE A 266 -7.01 -16.81 -6.54
C PHE A 266 -7.29 -15.54 -7.32
N HIS A 267 -8.45 -14.92 -7.09
CA HIS A 267 -8.84 -13.63 -7.66
C HIS A 267 -8.61 -12.51 -6.62
N ILE A 268 -7.35 -12.08 -6.50
CA ILE A 268 -7.00 -10.95 -5.65
C ILE A 268 -7.58 -9.66 -6.28
N PRO A 269 -8.26 -8.78 -5.49
CA PRO A 269 -8.90 -7.58 -6.00
C PRO A 269 -7.91 -6.53 -6.53
N GLU A 270 -8.39 -5.70 -7.46
CA GLU A 270 -7.62 -4.59 -8.00
C GLU A 270 -7.43 -3.48 -6.95
N ASN A 271 -6.25 -2.85 -6.97
CA ASN A 271 -5.91 -1.77 -6.05
C ASN A 271 -5.89 -0.38 -6.70
N PHE A 272 -5.84 -0.31 -8.04
CA PHE A 272 -5.71 0.95 -8.79
C PHE A 272 -6.52 0.95 -10.09
N ARG A 273 -7.15 2.10 -10.40
CA ARG A 273 -7.88 2.35 -11.67
C ARG A 273 -7.59 3.73 -12.22
N CYS A 274 -6.39 3.95 -12.80
CA CYS A 274 -5.95 5.23 -13.36
C CYS A 274 -6.28 6.43 -12.43
N PRO A 275 -5.73 6.48 -11.21
CA PRO A 275 -6.12 7.48 -10.21
C PRO A 275 -5.79 8.91 -10.62
N TYR A 276 -4.75 9.12 -11.43
CA TYR A 276 -4.33 10.45 -11.89
C TYR A 276 -5.22 11.04 -13.00
N LEU A 277 -6.20 10.29 -13.50
CA LEU A 277 -7.25 10.80 -14.37
C LEU A 277 -8.50 11.31 -13.59
N ALA A 278 -8.45 11.30 -12.26
CA ALA A 278 -9.56 11.78 -11.43
C ALA A 278 -9.73 13.30 -11.55
N LEU A 279 -10.98 13.76 -11.48
CA LEU A 279 -11.34 15.18 -11.52
C LEU A 279 -11.48 15.79 -10.12
N SER A 280 -11.45 14.98 -9.08
CA SER A 280 -11.58 15.40 -7.67
C SER A 280 -10.82 14.44 -6.76
N MET A 281 -10.45 14.89 -5.56
CA MET A 281 -9.83 14.06 -4.55
C MET A 281 -10.76 12.94 -4.08
N THR A 282 -12.06 13.20 -4.04
CA THR A 282 -13.09 12.17 -3.78
C THR A 282 -13.05 11.04 -4.81
N GLU A 283 -12.89 11.36 -6.09
CA GLU A 283 -12.77 10.37 -7.16
C GLU A 283 -11.41 9.68 -7.13
N PHE A 284 -10.34 10.43 -6.84
CA PHE A 284 -8.98 9.91 -6.71
C PHE A 284 -8.93 8.75 -5.72
N TRP A 285 -9.47 8.91 -4.50
CA TRP A 285 -9.48 7.87 -3.47
C TRP A 285 -10.39 6.68 -3.78
N ARG A 286 -11.30 6.78 -4.73
CA ARG A 286 -12.05 5.64 -5.27
C ARG A 286 -11.26 4.81 -6.28
N ARG A 287 -10.16 5.39 -6.79
CA ARG A 287 -9.29 4.81 -7.81
C ARG A 287 -7.91 4.44 -7.28
N TRP A 288 -7.50 5.01 -6.15
CA TRP A 288 -6.24 4.82 -5.45
C TRP A 288 -6.42 3.92 -4.25
N HIS A 289 -5.56 2.88 -4.11
CA HIS A 289 -5.58 1.92 -2.99
C HIS A 289 -7.00 1.48 -2.62
N ILE A 290 -7.71 0.98 -3.63
CA ILE A 290 -9.16 0.68 -3.58
C ILE A 290 -9.48 -0.25 -2.41
N THR A 291 -8.62 -1.27 -2.18
CA THR A 291 -8.87 -2.27 -1.13
C THR A 291 -8.77 -1.66 0.28
N LEU A 292 -7.84 -0.73 0.53
CA LEU A 292 -7.75 0.01 1.78
C LEU A 292 -8.97 0.93 1.96
N GLY A 293 -9.33 1.67 0.91
CA GLY A 293 -10.53 2.53 0.92
C GLY A 293 -11.81 1.74 1.20
N THR A 294 -11.93 0.55 0.61
CA THR A 294 -13.05 -0.39 0.88
C THR A 294 -13.03 -0.86 2.33
N TRP A 295 -11.85 -1.24 2.86
CA TRP A 295 -11.73 -1.65 4.25
C TRP A 295 -12.18 -0.55 5.23
N PHE A 296 -11.68 0.68 5.08
CA PHE A 296 -12.11 1.80 5.93
C PHE A 296 -13.59 2.12 5.78
N ARG A 297 -14.14 2.00 4.56
CA ARG A 297 -15.56 2.21 4.32
C ARG A 297 -16.42 1.18 5.04
N GLU A 298 -16.11 -0.12 4.89
CA GLU A 298 -16.95 -1.22 5.39
C GLU A 298 -16.81 -1.41 6.91
N TYR A 299 -15.59 -1.23 7.43
CA TYR A 299 -15.29 -1.59 8.83
C TYR A 299 -15.16 -0.38 9.77
N LEU A 300 -15.09 0.85 9.25
CA LEU A 300 -15.04 2.05 10.07
C LEU A 300 -16.15 3.05 9.72
N TYR A 301 -16.23 3.50 8.45
CA TYR A 301 -17.15 4.57 8.04
C TYR A 301 -18.63 4.18 8.15
N ILE A 302 -19.01 3.02 7.62
CA ILE A 302 -20.41 2.52 7.67
C ILE A 302 -20.84 2.25 9.11
N PRO A 303 -20.08 1.56 9.98
CA PRO A 303 -20.43 1.38 11.39
C PRO A 303 -20.65 2.68 12.18
N LEU A 304 -19.94 3.76 11.81
CA LEU A 304 -20.13 5.10 12.41
C LEU A 304 -21.41 5.82 11.92
N GLY A 305 -22.16 5.23 10.98
CA GLY A 305 -23.37 5.79 10.36
C GLY A 305 -23.22 6.16 8.90
N GLY A 306 -22.00 6.10 8.34
CA GLY A 306 -21.74 6.37 6.92
C GLY A 306 -22.17 7.77 6.48
N SER A 307 -22.82 7.84 5.33
CA SER A 307 -23.40 9.09 4.77
C SER A 307 -24.91 9.21 4.99
N ARG A 308 -25.55 8.18 5.59
CA ARG A 308 -27.00 8.17 5.87
C ARG A 308 -27.32 8.74 7.26
N CYS A 309 -26.68 9.87 7.61
CA CYS A 309 -26.80 10.52 8.90
C CYS A 309 -26.80 12.05 8.73
N SER A 310 -26.94 12.81 9.81
CA SER A 310 -26.88 14.27 9.75
C SER A 310 -25.56 14.77 9.16
N ARG A 311 -25.56 15.95 8.55
CA ARG A 311 -24.37 16.58 7.94
C ARG A 311 -23.19 16.70 8.94
N ARG A 312 -23.47 17.06 10.20
CA ARG A 312 -22.44 17.15 11.25
C ARG A 312 -21.83 15.80 11.55
N ARG A 313 -22.65 14.75 11.67
CA ARG A 313 -22.19 13.38 11.92
C ARG A 313 -21.38 12.84 10.75
N MET A 314 -21.80 13.11 9.51
CA MET A 314 -21.05 12.72 8.32
C MET A 314 -19.65 13.35 8.28
N ILE A 315 -19.52 14.66 8.62
CA ILE A 315 -18.24 15.35 8.71
C ILE A 315 -17.37 14.71 9.78
N PHE A 316 -17.93 14.42 10.96
CA PHE A 316 -17.21 13.71 12.03
C PHE A 316 -16.74 12.31 11.58
N ASN A 317 -17.58 11.54 10.89
CA ASN A 317 -17.21 10.23 10.36
C ASN A 317 -16.04 10.33 9.37
N LEU A 318 -16.03 11.34 8.51
CA LEU A 318 -14.91 11.61 7.59
C LEU A 318 -13.63 11.97 8.37
N LEU A 319 -13.74 12.81 9.41
CA LEU A 319 -12.58 13.15 10.24
C LEU A 319 -11.95 11.91 10.86
N VAL A 320 -12.78 11.04 11.47
CA VAL A 320 -12.29 9.78 12.09
C VAL A 320 -11.60 8.90 11.06
N VAL A 321 -12.19 8.72 9.87
CA VAL A 321 -11.59 7.89 8.81
C VAL A 321 -10.24 8.46 8.35
N TRP A 322 -10.13 9.77 8.14
CA TRP A 322 -8.90 10.36 7.62
C TRP A 322 -7.81 10.48 8.67
N LEU A 323 -8.15 10.68 9.93
CA LEU A 323 -7.20 10.54 11.04
C LEU A 323 -6.70 9.09 11.16
N ALA A 324 -7.59 8.12 11.09
CA ALA A 324 -7.20 6.70 11.10
C ALA A 324 -6.35 6.33 9.89
N THR A 325 -6.65 6.88 8.70
CA THR A 325 -5.85 6.68 7.49
C THR A 325 -4.45 7.28 7.65
N GLY A 326 -4.34 8.50 8.16
CA GLY A 326 -3.04 9.14 8.43
C GLY A 326 -2.21 8.32 9.43
N LEU A 327 -2.80 7.96 10.57
CA LEU A 327 -2.16 7.10 11.57
C LEU A 327 -1.73 5.74 10.98
N TRP A 328 -2.57 5.12 10.15
CA TRP A 328 -2.23 3.83 9.56
C TRP A 328 -0.96 3.89 8.69
N HIS A 329 -0.74 4.97 7.97
CA HIS A 329 0.47 5.14 7.15
C HIS A 329 1.73 5.24 7.99
N GLY A 330 1.74 5.95 9.12
CA GLY A 330 2.95 6.04 9.93
C GLY A 330 2.76 6.78 11.25
N ALA A 331 3.74 6.61 12.14
CA ALA A 331 3.79 7.23 13.46
C ALA A 331 4.61 8.54 13.43
N HIS A 332 4.32 9.43 12.49
CA HIS A 332 4.91 10.76 12.37
C HIS A 332 3.83 11.82 12.18
N LEU A 333 4.10 13.05 12.63
CA LEU A 333 3.13 14.15 12.59
C LEU A 333 2.75 14.57 11.16
N ASN A 334 3.65 14.41 10.18
CA ASN A 334 3.35 14.70 8.77
C ASN A 334 2.21 13.82 8.22
N PHE A 335 2.08 12.56 8.65
CA PHE A 335 0.95 11.71 8.24
C PHE A 335 -0.38 12.16 8.85
N LEU A 336 -0.36 12.67 10.10
CA LEU A 336 -1.55 13.29 10.69
C LEU A 336 -1.93 14.58 9.97
N LEU A 337 -0.96 15.44 9.67
CA LEU A 337 -1.17 16.66 8.89
C LEU A 337 -1.72 16.34 7.50
N TRP A 338 -1.17 15.32 6.84
CA TRP A 338 -1.63 14.84 5.54
C TRP A 338 -3.08 14.34 5.61
N GLY A 339 -3.43 13.52 6.61
CA GLY A 339 -4.79 13.03 6.81
C GLY A 339 -5.78 14.16 7.09
N LEU A 340 -5.43 15.12 7.95
CA LEU A 340 -6.25 16.30 8.24
C LEU A 340 -6.42 17.20 7.01
N GLY A 341 -5.35 17.41 6.23
CA GLY A 341 -5.39 18.18 4.99
C GLY A 341 -6.35 17.55 3.98
N LEU A 342 -6.28 16.23 3.79
CA LEU A 342 -7.20 15.49 2.91
C LEU A 342 -8.63 15.51 3.44
N PHE A 343 -8.83 15.37 4.75
CA PHE A 343 -10.15 15.55 5.35
C PHE A 343 -10.75 16.92 5.00
N ALA A 344 -9.99 18.01 5.18
CA ALA A 344 -10.44 19.35 4.87
C ALA A 344 -10.81 19.51 3.38
N VAL A 345 -9.94 19.02 2.49
CA VAL A 345 -10.18 19.02 1.04
C VAL A 345 -11.48 18.29 0.69
N LEU A 346 -11.68 17.07 1.23
CA LEU A 346 -12.86 16.26 0.93
C LEU A 346 -14.15 16.85 1.50
N VAL A 347 -14.09 17.53 2.63
CA VAL A 347 -15.23 18.28 3.17
C VAL A 347 -15.58 19.43 2.25
N VAL A 348 -14.60 20.22 1.82
CA VAL A 348 -14.82 21.35 0.87
C VAL A 348 -15.37 20.84 -0.46
N GLU A 349 -14.80 19.77 -1.02
CA GLU A 349 -15.34 19.14 -2.23
C GLU A 349 -16.81 18.75 -2.05
N LYS A 350 -17.08 17.99 -0.99
CA LYS A 350 -18.42 17.42 -0.76
C LYS A 350 -19.48 18.47 -0.49
N LEU A 351 -19.11 19.58 0.12
CA LEU A 351 -20.05 20.65 0.49
C LEU A 351 -20.26 21.67 -0.62
N TRP A 352 -19.24 21.93 -1.42
CA TRP A 352 -19.25 23.08 -2.32
C TRP A 352 -18.55 22.83 -3.67
N LEU A 353 -17.28 22.40 -3.68
CA LEU A 353 -16.42 22.45 -4.87
C LEU A 353 -16.80 21.41 -5.93
N LYS A 354 -17.24 20.20 -5.51
CA LYS A 354 -17.48 19.06 -6.41
C LYS A 354 -18.40 19.39 -7.60
N LYS A 355 -19.46 20.17 -7.38
CA LYS A 355 -20.39 20.56 -8.45
C LYS A 355 -19.73 21.37 -9.58
N TYR A 356 -18.68 22.15 -9.26
CA TYR A 356 -17.92 22.91 -10.24
C TYR A 356 -16.90 22.03 -10.97
N LEU A 357 -16.22 21.13 -10.24
CA LEU A 357 -15.27 20.19 -10.82
C LEU A 357 -15.97 19.23 -11.79
N ASP A 358 -17.16 18.74 -11.44
CA ASP A 358 -17.96 17.87 -12.32
C ASP A 358 -18.46 18.61 -13.58
N ARG A 359 -18.74 19.92 -13.47
CA ARG A 359 -19.19 20.75 -14.60
C ARG A 359 -18.05 21.16 -15.55
N TRP A 360 -16.83 21.33 -15.02
CA TRP A 360 -15.67 21.83 -15.74
C TRP A 360 -14.50 20.83 -15.63
N PRO A 361 -14.45 19.77 -16.48
CA PRO A 361 -13.43 18.74 -16.37
C PRO A 361 -11.99 19.28 -16.45
N ILE A 362 -11.75 20.32 -17.25
CA ILE A 362 -10.43 20.96 -17.36
C ILE A 362 -10.02 21.55 -16.01
N LEU A 363 -10.95 22.23 -15.30
CA LEU A 363 -10.70 22.74 -13.96
C LEU A 363 -10.41 21.60 -12.98
N GLY A 364 -11.14 20.47 -13.10
CA GLY A 364 -10.89 19.26 -12.31
C GLY A 364 -9.47 18.73 -12.51
N HIS A 365 -9.01 18.61 -13.76
CA HIS A 365 -7.66 18.16 -14.04
C HIS A 365 -6.58 19.15 -13.54
N LEU A 366 -6.75 20.44 -13.71
CA LEU A 366 -5.83 21.47 -13.19
C LEU A 366 -5.76 21.42 -11.66
N TYR A 367 -6.90 21.30 -11.00
CA TYR A 367 -7.00 21.15 -9.56
C TYR A 367 -6.24 19.91 -9.07
N MET A 368 -6.44 18.75 -9.69
CA MET A 368 -5.76 17.50 -9.32
C MET A 368 -4.28 17.52 -9.67
N LEU A 369 -3.88 18.18 -10.76
CA LEU A 369 -2.49 18.33 -11.18
C LEU A 369 -1.63 19.04 -10.10
N VAL A 370 -2.22 19.98 -9.37
CA VAL A 370 -1.55 20.67 -8.26
C VAL A 370 -1.72 19.89 -6.96
N LEU A 371 -2.94 19.45 -6.63
CA LEU A 371 -3.27 18.93 -5.32
C LEU A 371 -2.60 17.57 -5.03
N ILE A 372 -2.48 16.70 -6.04
CA ILE A 372 -1.85 15.38 -5.86
C ILE A 372 -0.37 15.52 -5.48
N PRO A 373 0.50 16.22 -6.26
CA PRO A 373 1.91 16.35 -5.89
C PRO A 373 2.12 17.08 -4.56
N VAL A 374 1.32 18.12 -4.29
CA VAL A 374 1.35 18.83 -3.00
C VAL A 374 0.98 17.93 -1.83
N SER A 375 -0.06 17.11 -1.99
CA SER A 375 -0.47 16.11 -0.99
C SER A 375 0.66 15.11 -0.72
N TRP A 376 1.33 14.61 -1.77
CA TRP A 376 2.44 13.67 -1.61
C TRP A 376 3.70 14.33 -1.06
N ALA A 377 3.92 15.62 -1.26
CA ALA A 377 5.00 16.37 -0.61
C ALA A 377 4.83 16.37 0.92
N VAL A 378 3.61 16.67 1.42
CA VAL A 378 3.30 16.57 2.86
C VAL A 378 3.49 15.16 3.39
N PHE A 379 3.12 14.16 2.60
CA PHE A 379 3.27 12.75 2.97
C PHE A 379 4.74 12.32 3.11
N SER A 380 5.62 12.79 2.22
CA SER A 380 7.01 12.33 2.09
C SER A 380 8.00 13.02 3.01
N VAL A 381 7.76 14.30 3.36
CA VAL A 381 8.70 15.11 4.13
C VAL A 381 8.24 15.18 5.59
N SER A 382 8.96 14.50 6.48
CA SER A 382 8.63 14.41 7.91
C SER A 382 9.09 15.61 8.73
N ASP A 383 10.16 16.30 8.31
CA ASP A 383 10.64 17.52 8.94
C ASP A 383 9.87 18.74 8.43
N PHE A 384 9.24 19.48 9.34
CA PHE A 384 8.40 20.64 8.98
C PHE A 384 9.21 21.84 8.51
N GLY A 385 10.47 21.99 8.92
CA GLY A 385 11.36 23.04 8.40
C GLY A 385 11.68 22.78 6.92
N GLN A 386 12.08 21.56 6.60
CA GLN A 386 12.32 21.11 5.23
C GLN A 386 11.03 21.15 4.37
N LEU A 387 9.89 20.78 4.95
CA LEU A 387 8.59 20.89 4.27
C LEU A 387 8.27 22.35 3.93
N GLY A 388 8.49 23.27 4.88
CA GLY A 388 8.32 24.70 4.67
C GLY A 388 9.24 25.25 3.56
N ALA A 389 10.52 24.87 3.57
CA ALA A 389 11.47 25.21 2.52
C ALA A 389 11.02 24.69 1.15
N TYR A 390 10.55 23.44 1.08
CA TYR A 390 10.05 22.84 -0.16
C TYR A 390 8.79 23.57 -0.68
N PHE A 391 7.84 23.90 0.20
CA PHE A 391 6.67 24.71 -0.17
C PHE A 391 7.03 26.09 -0.66
N GLY A 392 8.04 26.74 -0.07
CA GLY A 392 8.58 28.00 -0.56
C GLY A 392 9.16 27.92 -1.97
N ARG A 393 9.66 26.73 -2.38
CA ARG A 393 10.13 26.48 -3.77
C ARG A 393 9.01 26.12 -4.73
N LEU A 394 8.04 25.35 -4.29
CA LEU A 394 6.84 25.06 -5.11
C LEU A 394 6.05 26.34 -5.39
N PHE A 395 5.95 27.24 -4.41
CA PHE A 395 5.17 28.47 -4.50
C PHE A 395 6.03 29.69 -4.16
N PRO A 396 6.81 30.23 -5.12
CA PRO A 396 7.81 31.27 -4.87
C PRO A 396 7.24 32.60 -4.36
N LEU A 397 5.91 32.78 -4.42
CA LEU A 397 5.25 33.93 -3.80
C LEU A 397 5.42 33.98 -2.27
N PHE A 398 5.70 32.84 -1.64
CA PHE A 398 5.88 32.70 -0.20
C PHE A 398 7.37 32.61 0.22
N SER A 399 8.30 32.63 -0.72
CA SER A 399 9.75 32.54 -0.45
C SER A 399 10.48 33.75 -0.98
N ARG A 400 11.34 34.35 -0.12
CA ARG A 400 12.24 35.47 -0.49
C ARG A 400 13.62 35.00 -0.95
N THR A 401 13.94 33.70 -0.86
CA THR A 401 15.25 33.18 -1.20
C THR A 401 15.32 32.79 -2.68
N ALA A 402 16.36 33.23 -3.40
CA ALA A 402 16.63 32.82 -4.77
C ALA A 402 17.12 31.37 -4.84
N ALA A 403 16.89 30.72 -5.96
CA ALA A 403 17.50 29.40 -6.24
C ALA A 403 19.02 29.55 -6.39
N ALA A 404 19.79 28.56 -5.92
CA ALA A 404 21.25 28.56 -6.10
C ALA A 404 21.61 28.50 -7.60
N TYR A 405 20.88 27.70 -8.37
CA TYR A 405 21.05 27.55 -9.80
C TYR A 405 19.68 27.57 -10.51
N PRO A 406 19.26 28.72 -11.10
CA PRO A 406 17.94 28.85 -11.70
C PRO A 406 17.62 27.88 -12.84
N LEU A 407 18.65 27.35 -13.53
CA LEU A 407 18.52 26.44 -14.67
C LEU A 407 18.85 24.96 -14.30
N ASP A 408 18.89 24.61 -13.03
CA ASP A 408 19.18 23.26 -12.55
C ASP A 408 18.22 22.21 -13.16
N PHE A 409 16.95 22.56 -13.36
CA PHE A 409 15.94 21.69 -13.99
C PHE A 409 16.33 21.19 -15.38
N LEU A 410 17.19 21.91 -16.13
CA LEU A 410 17.66 21.46 -17.45
C LEU A 410 18.58 20.24 -17.33
N LYS A 411 19.46 20.22 -16.32
CA LYS A 411 20.33 19.06 -16.03
C LYS A 411 19.49 17.84 -15.69
N TYR A 412 18.55 17.99 -14.75
CA TYR A 412 17.68 16.89 -14.32
C TYR A 412 16.67 16.48 -15.38
N GLY A 413 16.22 17.43 -16.22
CA GLY A 413 15.39 17.16 -17.39
C GLY A 413 16.05 16.28 -18.42
N LYS A 414 17.36 16.45 -18.67
CA LYS A 414 18.14 15.57 -19.56
C LYS A 414 18.23 14.14 -19.02
N THR A 415 18.38 13.98 -17.70
CA THR A 415 18.53 12.67 -17.05
C THR A 415 17.19 11.95 -16.85
N TYR A 416 16.19 12.66 -16.35
CA TYR A 416 14.93 12.06 -15.90
C TYR A 416 13.70 12.41 -16.74
N GLY A 417 13.83 13.31 -17.72
CA GLY A 417 12.70 13.82 -18.52
C GLY A 417 11.94 12.72 -19.26
N VAL A 418 12.66 11.72 -19.82
CA VAL A 418 12.03 10.57 -20.48
C VAL A 418 11.17 9.77 -19.51
N PHE A 419 11.60 9.58 -18.27
CA PHE A 419 10.85 8.84 -17.27
C PHE A 419 9.62 9.63 -16.77
N LEU A 420 9.71 10.97 -16.68
CA LEU A 420 8.57 11.82 -16.37
C LEU A 420 7.50 11.76 -17.47
N ILE A 421 7.90 11.80 -18.75
CA ILE A 421 6.99 11.64 -19.89
C ILE A 421 6.34 10.26 -19.88
N LEU A 422 7.15 9.19 -19.69
CA LEU A 422 6.62 7.84 -19.57
C LEU A 422 5.70 7.70 -18.35
N GLY A 423 6.03 8.32 -17.23
CA GLY A 423 5.20 8.37 -16.03
C GLY A 423 3.83 9.00 -16.31
N LEU A 424 3.81 10.13 -17.02
CA LEU A 424 2.58 10.79 -17.44
C LEU A 424 1.74 9.88 -18.36
N LEU A 425 2.35 9.31 -19.42
CA LEU A 425 1.66 8.43 -20.37
C LEU A 425 1.14 7.16 -19.67
N CYS A 426 1.95 6.54 -18.81
CA CYS A 426 1.58 5.34 -18.08
C CYS A 426 0.54 5.60 -16.97
N SER A 427 0.33 6.83 -16.54
CA SER A 427 -0.73 7.21 -15.60
C SER A 427 -2.12 7.27 -16.25
N THR A 428 -2.20 7.20 -17.56
CA THR A 428 -3.44 7.19 -18.34
C THR A 428 -3.99 5.77 -18.54
N SER A 429 -5.06 5.64 -19.33
CA SER A 429 -5.58 4.32 -19.75
C SER A 429 -4.74 3.63 -20.83
N LEU A 430 -3.69 4.29 -21.37
CA LEU A 430 -2.86 3.79 -22.45
C LEU A 430 -2.21 2.43 -22.14
N PRO A 431 -1.56 2.21 -20.97
CA PRO A 431 -0.96 0.90 -20.67
C PRO A 431 -1.98 -0.23 -20.65
N ALA A 432 -3.15 0.01 -20.04
CA ALA A 432 -4.22 -0.99 -20.00
C ALA A 432 -4.79 -1.29 -21.39
N TYR A 433 -4.88 -0.29 -22.26
CA TYR A 433 -5.31 -0.44 -23.64
C TYR A 433 -4.30 -1.27 -24.44
N LEU A 434 -3.01 -0.91 -24.39
CA LEU A 434 -1.93 -1.63 -25.07
C LEU A 434 -1.82 -3.07 -24.57
N TYR A 435 -1.84 -3.28 -23.26
CA TYR A 435 -1.83 -4.62 -22.66
C TYR A 435 -2.97 -5.49 -23.19
N ARG A 436 -4.21 -4.97 -23.22
CA ARG A 436 -5.38 -5.71 -23.72
C ARG A 436 -5.26 -6.08 -25.21
N ARG A 437 -4.68 -5.18 -26.03
CA ARG A 437 -4.45 -5.44 -27.45
C ARG A 437 -3.35 -6.47 -27.70
N LEU A 438 -2.29 -6.43 -26.89
CA LEU A 438 -1.06 -7.19 -27.13
C LEU A 438 -0.97 -8.50 -26.35
N LYS A 439 -1.70 -8.68 -25.25
CA LYS A 439 -1.56 -9.84 -24.35
C LYS A 439 -1.77 -11.20 -25.00
N GLY A 440 -2.52 -11.28 -26.10
CA GLY A 440 -2.80 -12.50 -26.87
C GLY A 440 -1.89 -12.70 -28.08
N THR A 441 -0.98 -11.78 -28.36
CA THR A 441 -0.14 -11.77 -29.55
C THR A 441 1.30 -12.17 -29.23
N TRP A 442 2.03 -12.69 -30.26
CA TRP A 442 3.45 -12.97 -30.13
C TRP A 442 4.28 -11.69 -29.92
N VAL A 443 3.84 -10.55 -30.50
CA VAL A 443 4.44 -9.23 -30.27
C VAL A 443 4.39 -8.85 -28.81
N GLY A 444 3.24 -9.05 -28.15
CA GLY A 444 3.11 -8.80 -26.71
C GLY A 444 4.00 -9.71 -25.87
N ALA A 445 4.20 -10.95 -26.27
CA ALA A 445 5.11 -11.88 -25.60
C ALA A 445 6.59 -11.42 -25.72
N ILE A 446 7.02 -10.98 -26.90
CA ILE A 446 8.37 -10.43 -27.11
C ILE A 446 8.57 -9.16 -26.28
N ILE A 447 7.62 -8.23 -26.30
CA ILE A 447 7.71 -7.00 -25.50
C ILE A 447 7.88 -7.34 -24.02
N LEU A 448 7.07 -8.25 -23.47
CA LEU A 448 7.20 -8.65 -22.06
C LEU A 448 8.53 -9.35 -21.78
N ALA A 449 9.05 -10.16 -22.70
CA ALA A 449 10.36 -10.78 -22.57
C ALA A 449 11.49 -9.74 -22.55
N VAL A 450 11.45 -8.75 -23.45
CA VAL A 450 12.42 -7.64 -23.49
C VAL A 450 12.32 -6.84 -22.17
N LEU A 451 11.13 -6.47 -21.72
CA LEU A 451 10.94 -5.76 -20.46
C LEU A 451 11.48 -6.56 -19.27
N PHE A 452 11.28 -7.88 -19.26
CA PHE A 452 11.83 -8.76 -18.24
C PHE A 452 13.36 -8.73 -18.21
N TRP A 453 14.02 -8.86 -19.38
CA TRP A 453 15.47 -8.81 -19.45
C TRP A 453 16.03 -7.44 -19.06
N LEU A 454 15.36 -6.34 -19.42
CA LEU A 454 15.73 -5.01 -18.96
C LEU A 454 15.59 -4.89 -17.44
N CYS A 455 14.53 -5.45 -16.83
CA CYS A 455 14.40 -5.48 -15.39
C CYS A 455 15.54 -6.26 -14.73
N LEU A 456 15.89 -7.45 -15.26
CA LEU A 456 17.01 -8.24 -14.74
C LEU A 456 18.34 -7.48 -14.84
N TYR A 457 18.58 -6.79 -15.95
CA TYR A 457 19.77 -5.95 -16.12
C TYR A 457 19.82 -4.85 -15.03
N CYS A 458 18.73 -4.12 -14.81
CA CYS A 458 18.67 -3.09 -13.78
C CYS A 458 18.92 -3.68 -12.38
N LEU A 459 18.29 -4.80 -12.06
CA LEU A 459 18.44 -5.47 -10.75
C LEU A 459 19.86 -6.01 -10.54
N SER A 460 20.51 -6.54 -11.59
CA SER A 460 21.88 -7.05 -11.49
C SER A 460 22.93 -5.97 -11.29
N LYS A 461 22.63 -4.72 -11.69
CA LYS A 461 23.50 -3.56 -11.46
C LYS A 461 23.39 -2.98 -10.04
N GLY A 462 22.66 -3.66 -9.16
CA GLY A 462 22.50 -3.20 -7.76
C GLY A 462 21.68 -1.91 -7.66
N MET A 463 20.87 -1.59 -8.66
CA MET A 463 19.94 -0.47 -8.56
C MET A 463 19.07 -0.68 -7.35
N ASN A 464 19.07 0.31 -6.45
CA ASN A 464 18.27 0.30 -5.24
C ASN A 464 16.83 -0.03 -5.62
N ASP A 465 16.29 -1.13 -5.10
CA ASP A 465 14.91 -1.57 -5.29
C ASP A 465 14.13 -1.46 -3.97
N PRO A 466 14.07 -0.26 -3.35
CA PRO A 466 13.33 -0.09 -2.11
C PRO A 466 11.85 -0.13 -2.44
N PHE A 467 11.14 -1.05 -1.82
CA PHE A 467 9.69 -0.95 -1.78
C PHE A 467 9.31 0.12 -0.76
N MET A 468 8.69 1.20 -1.22
CA MET A 468 8.45 2.38 -0.39
C MET A 468 7.59 2.09 0.85
N TYR A 469 6.63 1.16 0.74
CA TYR A 469 5.76 0.78 1.86
C TYR A 469 6.49 0.09 3.04
N PHE A 470 7.72 -0.35 2.88
CA PHE A 470 8.53 -0.82 4.01
C PHE A 470 9.17 0.30 4.83
N ARG A 471 9.09 1.54 4.34
CA ARG A 471 9.67 2.70 5.01
C ARG A 471 8.69 3.47 5.90
N PHE A 472 7.41 3.11 5.84
CA PHE A 472 6.32 3.76 6.58
C PHE A 472 5.80 2.94 7.75
#